data_6146ce73c41995240853bdd193880e91
#
_entry.id   6146ce73c41995240853bdd193880e91
#
_cell.length_a   1.000
_cell.length_b   1.000
_cell.length_c   1.000
_cell.angle_alpha   90.00
_cell.angle_beta   90.00
_cell.angle_gamma   90.00
#
_symmetry.space_group_name_H-M   'P 1'
#
loop_
_entity.id
_entity.type
_entity.pdbx_description
1 polymer ?
#
loop_
_entity_poly.entity_id
_entity_poly.type
_entity_poly.pdbx_seq_one_letter_code
_entity_poly.pdbx_strand_id
1 'polypeptide(L)'
;SFTYLDENFQLSYDLSARNVAGNVTQNYTTASGFAKLDTVAELNYGAVDSSGPTDLTTRLNTGTPTISFVSGVANDLTDTLSLDRLASGAPDGPYNLSVGIAPSDDDGTLLNSYDLDVTGGGNDHGLIATTDIYYGRVALENTFGSELISLAMPMSAEYFDGANFLTNISDNCTSFTIADLTLSSAV
;
A
#
# COMPACT_ATOMS: atom_id res chain seq x y z
N SER A 1 -9.57 -8.72 -1.00
CA SER A 1 -8.25 -8.48 -1.61
C SER A 1 -7.22 -8.42 -0.51
N PHE A 2 -6.05 -8.96 -0.74
CA PHE A 2 -4.91 -8.85 0.16
C PHE A 2 -3.64 -8.56 -0.66
N THR A 3 -2.58 -8.08 -0.02
CA THR A 3 -1.23 -7.99 -0.55
C THR A 3 -0.21 -8.36 0.53
N TYR A 4 1.04 -8.60 0.17
CA TYR A 4 2.09 -8.88 1.13
C TYR A 4 2.87 -7.61 1.50
N LEU A 5 3.49 -7.60 2.68
CA LEU A 5 4.48 -6.60 3.04
C LEU A 5 5.62 -6.59 1.99
N ASP A 6 6.12 -5.41 1.65
CA ASP A 6 7.08 -5.10 0.57
C ASP A 6 6.52 -5.32 -0.86
N GLU A 7 5.28 -5.76 -1.01
CA GLU A 7 4.65 -5.90 -2.32
C GLU A 7 3.92 -4.62 -2.72
N ASN A 8 4.08 -4.23 -3.99
CA ASN A 8 3.41 -3.07 -4.52
C ASN A 8 1.92 -3.36 -4.77
N PHE A 9 1.07 -2.43 -4.37
CA PHE A 9 -0.34 -2.39 -4.75
C PHE A 9 -0.72 -1.03 -5.33
N GLN A 10 -1.71 -1.01 -6.19
CA GLN A 10 -2.18 0.21 -6.82
C GLN A 10 -3.48 0.67 -6.20
N LEU A 11 -3.63 1.97 -6.07
CA LEU A 11 -4.89 2.61 -5.76
C LEU A 11 -5.18 3.73 -6.76
N SER A 12 -6.46 4.05 -6.92
CA SER A 12 -6.91 5.15 -7.75
C SER A 12 -8.01 5.91 -7.03
N TYR A 13 -7.97 7.24 -7.12
CA TYR A 13 -8.94 8.12 -6.50
C TYR A 13 -9.06 9.43 -7.28
N ASP A 14 -10.13 10.18 -7.03
CA ASP A 14 -10.41 11.47 -7.65
C ASP A 14 -10.32 12.60 -6.64
N LEU A 15 -9.83 13.75 -7.08
CA LEU A 15 -9.87 14.98 -6.32
C LEU A 15 -10.68 16.04 -7.03
N SER A 16 -11.46 16.85 -6.29
CA SER A 16 -12.17 17.98 -6.86
C SER A 16 -11.98 19.24 -6.02
N ALA A 17 -11.49 20.30 -6.65
CA ALA A 17 -11.39 21.61 -6.05
C ALA A 17 -12.79 22.26 -6.00
N ARG A 18 -13.22 22.69 -4.81
CA ARG A 18 -14.55 23.26 -4.59
C ARG A 18 -14.45 24.63 -3.91
N ASN A 19 -15.37 25.51 -4.27
CA ASN A 19 -15.54 26.79 -3.57
C ASN A 19 -16.34 26.62 -2.26
N VAL A 20 -16.45 27.65 -1.48
CA VAL A 20 -17.18 27.67 -0.20
C VAL A 20 -18.68 27.30 -0.31
N ALA A 21 -19.26 27.40 -1.50
CA ALA A 21 -20.62 26.96 -1.77
C ALA A 21 -20.71 25.48 -2.21
N GLY A 22 -19.58 24.76 -2.24
CA GLY A 22 -19.49 23.35 -2.63
C GLY A 22 -19.46 23.11 -4.14
N ASN A 23 -19.45 24.15 -4.98
CA ASN A 23 -19.37 24.00 -6.43
C ASN A 23 -17.93 23.80 -6.88
N VAL A 24 -17.73 22.99 -7.93
CA VAL A 24 -16.41 22.78 -8.53
C VAL A 24 -15.85 24.10 -9.07
N THR A 25 -14.59 24.39 -8.72
CA THR A 25 -13.86 25.60 -9.13
C THR A 25 -13.20 25.38 -10.48
N GLN A 26 -13.92 25.70 -11.56
CA GLN A 26 -13.49 25.37 -12.93
C GLN A 26 -12.19 26.01 -13.40
N ASN A 27 -11.77 27.13 -12.80
CA ASN A 27 -10.49 27.75 -13.11
C ASN A 27 -9.30 27.10 -12.39
N TYR A 28 -9.53 26.18 -11.44
CA TYR A 28 -8.47 25.41 -10.79
C TYR A 28 -7.96 24.34 -11.78
N THR A 29 -6.96 24.71 -12.58
CA THR A 29 -6.45 23.93 -13.71
C THR A 29 -4.93 23.98 -13.74
N THR A 30 -4.27 22.82 -13.83
CA THR A 30 -2.80 22.70 -13.84
C THR A 30 -2.19 23.39 -15.05
N ALA A 31 -2.76 23.20 -16.24
CA ALA A 31 -2.22 23.80 -17.48
C ALA A 31 -2.21 25.32 -17.48
N SER A 32 -3.07 25.99 -16.70
CA SER A 32 -3.11 27.44 -16.55
C SER A 32 -2.31 27.96 -15.37
N GLY A 33 -1.73 27.07 -14.54
CA GLY A 33 -0.97 27.41 -13.34
C GLY A 33 -1.83 27.87 -12.16
N PHE A 34 -3.16 27.69 -12.22
CA PHE A 34 -4.07 28.03 -11.12
C PHE A 34 -4.30 26.88 -10.13
N ALA A 35 -4.05 25.63 -10.53
CA ALA A 35 -4.00 24.53 -9.57
C ALA A 35 -2.69 24.61 -8.78
N LYS A 36 -2.80 24.60 -7.45
CA LYS A 36 -1.69 24.74 -6.51
C LYS A 36 -1.33 23.44 -5.81
N LEU A 37 -2.18 22.43 -5.90
CA LEU A 37 -1.87 21.06 -5.50
C LEU A 37 -1.22 20.38 -6.71
N ASP A 38 0.10 20.36 -6.77
CA ASP A 38 0.85 19.88 -7.94
C ASP A 38 2.03 18.95 -7.60
N THR A 39 2.31 18.74 -6.33
CA THR A 39 3.35 17.82 -5.85
C THR A 39 2.79 16.68 -5.01
N VAL A 40 3.45 15.51 -5.08
CA VAL A 40 3.06 14.33 -4.27
C VAL A 40 3.18 14.59 -2.78
N ALA A 41 4.15 15.39 -2.35
CA ALA A 41 4.34 15.74 -0.95
C ALA A 41 3.12 16.47 -0.36
N GLU A 42 2.42 17.24 -1.18
CA GLU A 42 1.21 17.98 -0.77
C GLU A 42 0.01 17.07 -0.57
N LEU A 43 0.02 15.84 -1.08
CA LEU A 43 -1.03 14.86 -0.81
C LEU A 43 -1.01 14.38 0.64
N ASN A 44 0.15 14.42 1.28
CA ASN A 44 0.35 14.07 2.68
C ASN A 44 -0.34 12.75 3.04
N TYR A 45 0.21 11.65 2.53
CA TYR A 45 -0.31 10.31 2.79
C TYR A 45 -0.16 9.90 4.24
N GLY A 46 -1.18 9.23 4.77
CA GLY A 46 -1.15 8.56 6.06
C GLY A 46 -1.65 7.14 5.97
N ALA A 47 -1.17 6.30 6.87
CA ALA A 47 -1.54 4.89 6.92
C ALA A 47 -1.75 4.43 8.35
N VAL A 48 -2.80 3.66 8.59
CA VAL A 48 -3.13 3.13 9.92
C VAL A 48 -3.64 1.69 9.81
N ASP A 49 -3.31 0.86 10.82
CA ASP A 49 -4.00 -0.41 11.01
C ASP A 49 -5.35 -0.18 11.67
N SER A 50 -6.44 -0.43 10.95
CA SER A 50 -7.81 -0.24 11.46
C SER A 50 -8.26 -1.30 12.45
N SER A 51 -7.54 -2.42 12.58
CA SER A 51 -7.85 -3.47 13.55
C SER A 51 -7.41 -3.13 14.97
N GLY A 52 -6.40 -2.27 15.12
CA GLY A 52 -5.95 -1.70 16.38
C GLY A 52 -5.15 -0.45 16.06
N PRO A 53 -5.69 0.77 16.27
CA PRO A 53 -5.19 2.01 15.66
C PRO A 53 -3.69 2.21 15.90
N THR A 54 -2.90 1.72 14.97
CA THR A 54 -1.44 1.82 14.96
C THR A 54 -1.03 2.61 13.74
N ASP A 55 -0.36 3.73 13.95
CA ASP A 55 0.19 4.53 12.85
C ASP A 55 1.28 3.75 12.10
N LEU A 56 1.05 3.54 10.81
CA LEU A 56 1.94 2.84 9.89
C LEU A 56 2.55 3.78 8.84
N THR A 57 2.32 5.09 8.94
CA THR A 57 2.73 6.09 7.96
C THR A 57 4.23 6.04 7.66
N THR A 58 5.06 5.82 8.67
CA THR A 58 6.52 5.75 8.49
C THR A 58 7.01 4.52 7.72
N ARG A 59 6.13 3.54 7.51
CA ARG A 59 6.40 2.31 6.75
C ARG A 59 5.75 2.33 5.37
N LEU A 60 4.89 3.32 5.11
CA LEU A 60 4.22 3.46 3.83
C LEU A 60 5.17 4.08 2.81
N ASN A 61 5.44 3.36 1.73
CA ASN A 61 6.09 3.93 0.56
C ASN A 61 5.03 4.39 -0.43
N THR A 62 5.22 5.58 -0.96
CA THR A 62 4.35 6.17 -1.97
C THR A 62 5.12 6.34 -3.27
N GLY A 63 4.43 6.16 -4.39
CA GLY A 63 4.96 6.44 -5.71
C GLY A 63 4.97 7.95 -6.01
N THR A 64 4.90 8.25 -7.29
CA THR A 64 4.88 9.64 -7.79
C THR A 64 3.71 9.82 -8.75
N PRO A 65 2.46 9.85 -8.26
CA PRO A 65 1.30 10.06 -9.11
C PRO A 65 1.40 11.42 -9.83
N THR A 66 0.93 11.46 -11.06
CA THR A 66 0.82 12.70 -11.80
C THR A 66 -0.45 13.43 -11.38
N ILE A 67 -0.32 14.56 -10.70
CA ILE A 67 -1.44 15.39 -10.30
C ILE A 67 -1.76 16.37 -11.42
N SER A 68 -2.95 16.25 -11.99
CA SER A 68 -3.38 17.13 -13.10
C SER A 68 -4.86 17.48 -12.95
N PHE A 69 -5.13 18.73 -12.63
CA PHE A 69 -6.48 19.26 -12.59
C PHE A 69 -6.91 19.83 -13.93
N VAL A 70 -8.10 19.42 -14.37
CA VAL A 70 -8.79 19.97 -15.53
C VAL A 70 -10.14 20.48 -15.08
N SER A 71 -10.37 21.77 -15.20
CA SER A 71 -11.63 22.42 -14.77
C SER A 71 -12.03 22.06 -13.33
N GLY A 72 -11.05 22.02 -12.44
CA GLY A 72 -11.26 21.76 -11.00
C GLY A 72 -11.34 20.31 -10.59
N VAL A 73 -11.09 19.37 -11.50
CA VAL A 73 -11.11 17.94 -11.18
C VAL A 73 -9.82 17.27 -11.64
N ALA A 74 -9.24 16.46 -10.78
CA ALA A 74 -8.20 15.49 -11.10
C ALA A 74 -8.81 14.09 -10.96
N ASN A 75 -9.02 13.44 -12.11
CA ASN A 75 -9.60 12.10 -12.17
C ASN A 75 -8.50 11.05 -12.27
N ASP A 76 -8.81 9.84 -11.76
CA ASP A 76 -7.97 8.65 -11.89
C ASP A 76 -6.52 8.88 -11.43
N LEU A 77 -6.32 9.65 -10.35
CA LEU A 77 -5.04 9.73 -9.70
C LEU A 77 -4.65 8.32 -9.27
N THR A 78 -3.68 7.75 -9.96
CA THR A 78 -3.21 6.39 -9.67
C THR A 78 -1.85 6.46 -9.02
N ASP A 79 -1.72 5.82 -7.85
CA ASP A 79 -0.46 5.68 -7.16
C ASP A 79 -0.14 4.21 -6.89
N THR A 80 1.15 3.93 -6.78
CA THR A 80 1.68 2.61 -6.41
C THR A 80 2.28 2.72 -5.03
N LEU A 81 1.70 1.99 -4.09
CA LEU A 81 2.08 1.99 -2.69
C LEU A 81 2.66 0.64 -2.28
N SER A 82 3.45 0.62 -1.24
CA SER A 82 3.81 -0.59 -0.52
C SER A 82 3.96 -0.30 0.98
N LEU A 83 3.79 -1.33 1.80
CA LEU A 83 4.04 -1.24 3.23
C LEU A 83 5.29 -2.06 3.57
N ASP A 84 6.32 -1.42 4.10
CA ASP A 84 7.59 -2.07 4.42
C ASP A 84 7.44 -3.07 5.57
N ARG A 85 8.21 -4.15 5.51
CA ARG A 85 8.47 -5.03 6.67
C ARG A 85 9.20 -4.27 7.77
N LEU A 86 9.11 -4.79 8.99
CA LEU A 86 9.95 -4.29 10.07
C LEU A 86 11.44 -4.48 9.72
N ALA A 87 12.25 -3.49 10.02
CA ALA A 87 13.72 -3.55 9.81
C ALA A 87 14.39 -4.73 10.55
N SER A 88 13.76 -5.25 11.60
CA SER A 88 14.21 -6.44 12.32
C SER A 88 14.05 -7.73 11.51
N GLY A 89 13.23 -7.73 10.45
CA GLY A 89 12.84 -8.91 9.68
C GLY A 89 11.92 -9.87 10.45
N ALA A 90 11.50 -9.52 11.66
CA ALA A 90 10.55 -10.34 12.41
C ALA A 90 9.17 -10.32 11.73
N PRO A 91 8.43 -11.45 11.72
CA PRO A 91 7.06 -11.47 11.25
C PRO A 91 6.18 -10.52 12.06
N ASP A 92 5.32 -9.78 11.38
CA ASP A 92 4.40 -8.81 11.96
C ASP A 92 3.07 -8.77 11.18
N GLY A 93 2.04 -8.15 11.75
CA GLY A 93 0.68 -8.19 11.22
C GLY A 93 -0.08 -9.45 11.66
N PRO A 94 -1.16 -9.85 10.97
CA PRO A 94 -1.72 -9.18 9.78
C PRO A 94 -2.26 -7.78 10.09
N TYR A 95 -2.29 -6.91 9.07
CA TYR A 95 -2.83 -5.57 9.18
C TYR A 95 -4.07 -5.40 8.31
N ASN A 96 -5.08 -4.71 8.85
CA ASN A 96 -6.14 -4.13 8.03
C ASN A 96 -5.75 -2.68 7.72
N LEU A 97 -4.96 -2.51 6.66
CA LEU A 97 -4.39 -1.24 6.27
C LEU A 97 -5.47 -0.31 5.73
N SER A 98 -5.61 0.86 6.34
CA SER A 98 -6.35 1.99 5.80
C SER A 98 -5.36 3.09 5.40
N VAL A 99 -5.48 3.56 4.16
CA VAL A 99 -4.66 4.64 3.62
C VAL A 99 -5.52 5.86 3.41
N GLY A 100 -5.04 7.00 3.84
CA GLY A 100 -5.69 8.29 3.67
C GLY A 100 -4.74 9.35 3.14
N ILE A 101 -5.32 10.49 2.76
CA ILE A 101 -4.59 11.70 2.36
C ILE A 101 -5.09 12.89 3.16
N ALA A 102 -4.19 13.85 3.42
CA ALA A 102 -4.51 15.14 3.99
C ALA A 102 -3.94 16.26 3.11
N PRO A 103 -4.43 16.41 1.86
CA PRO A 103 -3.85 17.34 0.92
C PRO A 103 -3.91 18.78 1.42
N SER A 104 -2.81 19.50 1.18
CA SER A 104 -2.69 20.92 1.46
C SER A 104 -1.92 21.55 0.30
N ASP A 105 -2.58 22.43 -0.44
CA ASP A 105 -1.93 23.17 -1.52
C ASP A 105 -1.15 24.40 -1.01
N ASP A 106 -0.41 25.06 -1.89
CA ASP A 106 0.38 26.25 -1.58
C ASP A 106 -0.46 27.43 -1.00
N ASP A 107 -1.76 27.47 -1.31
CA ASP A 107 -2.70 28.47 -0.77
C ASP A 107 -3.27 28.04 0.60
N GLY A 108 -2.88 26.86 1.11
CA GLY A 108 -3.33 26.30 2.38
C GLY A 108 -4.76 25.75 2.34
N THR A 109 -5.25 25.38 1.15
CA THR A 109 -6.56 24.74 1.00
C THR A 109 -6.47 23.29 1.45
N LEU A 110 -7.44 22.87 2.26
CA LEU A 110 -7.50 21.55 2.88
C LEU A 110 -8.72 20.77 2.38
N LEU A 111 -8.78 19.48 2.68
CA LEU A 111 -10.00 18.69 2.50
C LEU A 111 -11.17 19.27 3.29
N ASN A 112 -12.37 19.18 2.73
CA ASN A 112 -13.59 19.65 3.36
C ASN A 112 -13.96 18.85 4.63
N SER A 113 -13.56 17.59 4.70
CA SER A 113 -13.78 16.69 5.84
C SER A 113 -12.75 15.61 5.90
N TYR A 114 -12.50 15.11 7.10
CA TYR A 114 -11.63 13.96 7.38
C TYR A 114 -12.46 12.85 8.03
N ASP A 115 -12.18 11.61 7.67
CA ASP A 115 -12.89 10.41 8.14
C ASP A 115 -11.96 9.28 8.59
N LEU A 116 -10.64 9.49 8.53
CA LEU A 116 -9.61 8.58 9.01
C LEU A 116 -8.75 9.27 10.07
N ASP A 117 -8.58 8.61 11.22
CA ASP A 117 -7.66 9.02 12.30
C ASP A 117 -6.36 8.23 12.16
N VAL A 118 -5.31 8.86 11.66
CA VAL A 118 -3.99 8.26 11.48
C VAL A 118 -3.10 8.50 12.70
N THR A 119 -3.15 9.71 13.28
CA THR A 119 -2.21 10.11 14.35
C THR A 119 -2.73 9.87 15.76
N GLY A 120 -3.98 9.41 15.93
CA GLY A 120 -4.59 9.13 17.24
C GLY A 120 -5.14 10.34 17.97
N GLY A 121 -5.32 11.46 17.28
CA GLY A 121 -5.85 12.72 17.84
C GLY A 121 -7.27 13.08 17.37
N GLY A 122 -7.88 12.22 16.57
CA GLY A 122 -9.13 12.47 15.85
C GLY A 122 -8.89 12.43 14.34
N ASN A 123 -9.97 12.42 13.56
CA ASN A 123 -9.86 12.29 12.10
C ASN A 123 -9.01 13.43 11.50
N ASP A 124 -7.94 13.07 10.84
CA ASP A 124 -6.93 13.98 10.29
C ASP A 124 -6.60 13.72 8.82
N HIS A 125 -7.11 12.61 8.25
CA HIS A 125 -6.97 12.23 6.84
C HIS A 125 -8.32 11.87 6.23
N GLY A 126 -8.45 12.04 4.92
CA GLY A 126 -9.55 11.48 4.13
C GLY A 126 -9.19 10.08 3.66
N LEU A 127 -9.99 9.07 4.00
CA LEU A 127 -9.78 7.68 3.62
C LEU A 127 -9.89 7.53 2.09
N ILE A 128 -8.89 6.87 1.48
CA ILE A 128 -8.88 6.59 0.04
C ILE A 128 -8.90 5.10 -0.29
N ALA A 129 -8.36 4.25 0.59
CA ALA A 129 -8.33 2.81 0.35
C ALA A 129 -8.20 2.00 1.63
N THR A 130 -8.69 0.75 1.58
CA THR A 130 -8.43 -0.28 2.60
C THR A 130 -8.00 -1.58 1.94
N THR A 131 -7.03 -2.28 2.53
CA THR A 131 -6.59 -3.60 2.07
C THR A 131 -6.01 -4.41 3.23
N ASP A 132 -6.13 -5.73 3.15
CA ASP A 132 -5.44 -6.61 4.11
C ASP A 132 -3.99 -6.78 3.69
N ILE A 133 -3.08 -6.64 4.65
CA ILE A 133 -1.63 -6.80 4.44
C ILE A 133 -1.12 -7.95 5.29
N TYR A 134 -0.38 -8.87 4.66
CA TYR A 134 0.19 -10.02 5.34
C TYR A 134 1.72 -10.04 5.26
N TYR A 135 2.36 -10.53 6.31
CA TYR A 135 3.75 -10.94 6.23
C TYR A 135 3.79 -12.30 5.51
N GLY A 136 4.28 -12.33 4.29
CA GLY A 136 4.41 -13.53 3.46
C GLY A 136 5.80 -14.15 3.54
N ARG A 137 5.87 -15.48 3.38
CA ARG A 137 7.11 -16.21 3.13
C ARG A 137 6.88 -17.39 2.22
N VAL A 138 7.96 -17.91 1.67
CA VAL A 138 7.97 -19.22 1.00
C VAL A 138 8.51 -20.26 1.96
N ALA A 139 7.82 -21.36 2.11
CA ALA A 139 8.26 -22.53 2.84
C ALA A 139 8.69 -23.64 1.87
N LEU A 140 9.82 -24.27 2.16
CA LEU A 140 10.34 -25.45 1.47
C LEU A 140 10.16 -26.65 2.40
N GLU A 141 9.60 -27.73 1.88
CA GLU A 141 9.49 -28.97 2.63
C GLU A 141 10.70 -29.87 2.35
N ASN A 142 11.23 -30.45 3.42
CA ASN A 142 12.30 -31.46 3.28
C ASN A 142 11.73 -32.73 2.66
N THR A 143 12.42 -33.22 1.64
CA THR A 143 12.07 -34.50 1.01
C THR A 143 13.25 -35.47 1.05
N PHE A 144 12.94 -36.75 1.11
CA PHE A 144 13.92 -37.82 1.09
C PHE A 144 13.63 -38.74 -0.07
N GLY A 145 14.67 -39.16 -0.76
CA GLY A 145 14.52 -40.04 -1.91
C GLY A 145 15.83 -40.75 -2.30
N SER A 146 15.74 -41.63 -3.27
CA SER A 146 16.91 -42.28 -3.86
C SER A 146 17.68 -41.28 -4.72
N GLU A 147 19.00 -41.31 -4.68
CA GLU A 147 19.89 -40.55 -5.58
C GLU A 147 19.70 -40.91 -7.09
N LEU A 148 18.99 -41.99 -7.38
CA LEU A 148 18.75 -42.46 -8.75
C LEU A 148 17.49 -41.83 -9.40
N ILE A 149 16.69 -41.08 -8.66
CA ILE A 149 15.46 -40.47 -9.18
C ILE A 149 15.40 -39.01 -8.82
N SER A 150 14.71 -38.22 -9.66
CA SER A 150 14.47 -36.80 -9.37
C SER A 150 13.69 -36.64 -8.07
N LEU A 151 14.18 -35.81 -7.18
CA LEU A 151 13.55 -35.48 -5.92
C LEU A 151 12.66 -34.22 -6.09
N ALA A 152 11.36 -34.36 -5.89
CA ALA A 152 10.46 -33.24 -5.86
C ALA A 152 10.55 -32.56 -4.49
N MET A 153 10.80 -31.26 -4.46
CA MET A 153 10.76 -30.43 -3.25
C MET A 153 9.48 -29.59 -3.27
N PRO A 154 8.49 -29.92 -2.45
CA PRO A 154 7.29 -29.09 -2.37
C PRO A 154 7.61 -27.70 -1.81
N MET A 155 6.98 -26.68 -2.38
CA MET A 155 7.05 -25.32 -1.93
C MET A 155 5.63 -24.81 -1.67
N SER A 156 5.45 -24.02 -0.64
CA SER A 156 4.18 -23.34 -0.35
C SER A 156 4.40 -21.87 -0.04
N ALA A 157 3.47 -21.03 -0.50
CA ALA A 157 3.36 -19.66 -0.01
C ALA A 157 2.63 -19.69 1.32
N GLU A 158 3.18 -19.02 2.32
CA GLU A 158 2.61 -18.93 3.66
C GLU A 158 2.49 -17.48 4.08
N TYR A 159 1.50 -17.20 4.92
CA TYR A 159 1.34 -15.90 5.58
C TYR A 159 1.34 -16.07 7.11
N PHE A 160 1.76 -15.02 7.80
CA PHE A 160 1.72 -14.94 9.26
C PHE A 160 0.34 -14.48 9.72
N ASP A 161 -0.31 -15.21 10.62
CA ASP A 161 -1.65 -14.91 11.14
C ASP A 161 -1.63 -14.10 12.46
N GLY A 162 -0.44 -13.67 12.89
CA GLY A 162 -0.19 -13.03 14.17
C GLY A 162 0.43 -13.96 15.21
N ALA A 163 0.46 -15.27 14.96
CA ALA A 163 1.03 -16.29 15.84
C ALA A 163 1.80 -17.36 15.09
N ASN A 164 1.29 -17.80 13.95
CA ASN A 164 1.82 -18.92 13.17
C ASN A 164 1.88 -18.59 11.69
N PHE A 165 2.67 -19.35 10.95
CA PHE A 165 2.62 -19.34 9.50
C PHE A 165 1.63 -20.39 8.97
N LEU A 166 0.71 -19.95 8.14
CA LEU A 166 -0.33 -20.76 7.52
C LEU A 166 -0.15 -20.74 5.99
N THR A 167 -0.42 -21.86 5.34
CA THR A 167 -0.42 -21.92 3.87
C THR A 167 -1.48 -20.98 3.30
N ASN A 168 -1.08 -20.10 2.39
CA ASN A 168 -1.99 -19.20 1.72
C ASN A 168 -2.60 -19.85 0.48
N ILE A 169 -3.74 -20.50 0.65
CA ILE A 169 -4.47 -21.17 -0.44
C ILE A 169 -5.10 -20.18 -1.44
N SER A 170 -5.18 -18.91 -1.09
CA SER A 170 -5.71 -17.85 -1.95
C SER A 170 -4.61 -17.15 -2.76
N ASP A 171 -3.35 -17.50 -2.53
CA ASP A 171 -2.23 -16.96 -3.30
C ASP A 171 -2.22 -17.61 -4.69
N ASN A 172 -2.39 -16.78 -5.70
CA ASN A 172 -2.34 -17.15 -7.11
C ASN A 172 -1.37 -16.27 -7.91
N CYS A 173 -0.60 -15.42 -7.24
CA CYS A 173 0.34 -14.47 -7.84
C CYS A 173 1.80 -14.80 -7.53
N THR A 174 2.11 -15.52 -6.44
CA THR A 174 3.48 -15.93 -6.13
C THR A 174 4.00 -16.91 -7.19
N SER A 175 5.07 -16.52 -7.87
CA SER A 175 5.70 -17.32 -8.91
C SER A 175 7.21 -17.38 -8.70
N PHE A 176 7.82 -18.50 -9.04
CA PHE A 176 9.27 -18.72 -8.98
C PHE A 176 9.81 -19.18 -10.31
N THR A 177 11.01 -18.74 -10.63
CA THR A 177 11.81 -19.23 -11.73
C THR A 177 13.05 -19.90 -11.18
N ILE A 178 13.74 -20.69 -12.00
CA ILE A 178 15.01 -21.32 -11.60
C ILE A 178 16.07 -20.27 -11.21
N ALA A 179 15.96 -19.05 -11.72
CA ALA A 179 16.88 -17.97 -11.41
C ALA A 179 16.72 -17.43 -9.97
N ASP A 180 15.56 -17.65 -9.36
CA ASP A 180 15.25 -17.22 -7.98
C ASP A 180 15.78 -18.22 -6.94
N LEU A 181 16.31 -19.37 -7.40
CA LEU A 181 16.80 -20.45 -6.55
C LEU A 181 18.32 -20.48 -6.54
N THR A 182 18.91 -20.40 -5.37
CA THR A 182 20.36 -20.62 -5.18
C THR A 182 20.57 -21.95 -4.46
N LEU A 183 21.23 -22.89 -5.12
CA LEU A 183 21.64 -24.14 -4.51
C LEU A 183 23.05 -24.01 -3.97
N SER A 184 23.22 -24.15 -2.66
CA SER A 184 24.56 -24.30 -2.08
C SER A 184 25.02 -25.75 -2.23
N SER A 185 26.28 -25.96 -2.59
CA SER A 185 26.85 -27.32 -2.61
C SER A 185 26.77 -27.93 -1.22
N ALA A 186 26.25 -29.15 -1.14
CA ALA A 186 26.37 -29.95 0.07
C ALA A 186 27.84 -30.18 0.37
N VAL A 187 28.23 -29.96 1.61
CA VAL A 187 29.57 -30.29 2.14
C VAL A 187 29.53 -31.72 2.65
#